data_e536fc9d368c604a4abf44fbff30f3c4
#
_entry.id   e536fc9d368c604a4abf44fbff30f3c4
#
_cell.length_a   1.000
_cell.length_b   1.000
_cell.length_c   1.000
_cell.angle_alpha   90.00
_cell.angle_beta   90.00
_cell.angle_gamma   90.00
#
_symmetry.space_group_name_H-M   'P 1'
#
loop_
_entity.id
_entity.type
_entity.pdbx_description
1 polymer ?
#
loop_
_entity_poly.entity_id
_entity_poly.type
_entity_poly.pdbx_seq_one_letter_code
_entity_poly.pdbx_strand_id
1 'polypeptide(L)'
;SGLIDTGSTSLVLEISQDVTQVYAARETQLQIYKAILAFVLTAGSIGALLISEKLTKPIRQLSETSRKIAGGNLSIRSNIHSGDEIELLSRDFNHMTDSLEDNIRKMADSIRRQEEFMGSFAHELKTPMTSIIGYADLMRSQALTKEEQQEAAEYIFSEGQRLESLSLKLLDLLVLKKRNFEFRPTNLQALIESAVRTTLPSMEGRQIRLKERSDEGLCLLEPDLTKSLIVNLIDNARKAIDNGGSILVTGRLTSEGCEITVTDTGRGMKKEELARITEAFYRVDKSRSRAQGGAGLGLALCQEIAQLHHGGLLFESTSGKGTIVKAILNG
;
A
#
# COMPACT_ATOMS: atom_id res chain seq x y z
N SER A 1 -38.15 -72.83 59.86
CA SER A 1 -38.78 -73.87 60.67
C SER A 1 -37.65 -74.62 61.40
N GLY A 2 -37.74 -74.76 62.77
CA GLY A 2 -36.83 -75.55 63.53
C GLY A 2 -37.62 -76.72 64.15
N LEU A 3 -37.07 -77.96 64.15
CA LEU A 3 -37.63 -79.14 64.85
C LEU A 3 -37.12 -79.07 66.28
N ILE A 4 -38.04 -79.03 67.22
CA ILE A 4 -37.74 -79.23 68.66
C ILE A 4 -38.23 -80.66 68.99
N ASP A 5 -37.27 -81.59 69.30
CA ASP A 5 -37.55 -82.93 69.67
C ASP A 5 -37.67 -83.02 71.25
N THR A 6 -38.86 -83.36 71.76
CA THR A 6 -39.14 -83.48 73.18
C THR A 6 -39.17 -84.93 73.67
N GLY A 7 -38.54 -85.87 72.93
CA GLY A 7 -38.42 -87.28 73.32
C GLY A 7 -39.66 -88.14 73.12
N SER A 8 -40.88 -87.56 72.99
CA SER A 8 -42.14 -88.29 72.72
C SER A 8 -43.05 -87.68 71.68
N THR A 9 -42.77 -86.43 71.26
CA THR A 9 -43.52 -85.72 70.20
C THR A 9 -42.66 -84.70 69.54
N SER A 10 -42.59 -84.68 68.20
CA SER A 10 -41.87 -83.63 67.40
C SER A 10 -42.79 -82.44 67.20
N LEU A 11 -42.41 -81.32 67.75
CA LEU A 11 -43.11 -80.03 67.55
C LEU A 11 -42.39 -79.26 66.43
N VAL A 12 -43.12 -78.88 65.37
CA VAL A 12 -42.61 -77.98 64.36
C VAL A 12 -42.95 -76.55 64.78
N LEU A 13 -41.90 -75.78 65.11
CA LEU A 13 -42.06 -74.34 65.29
C LEU A 13 -41.99 -73.66 63.95
N GLU A 14 -43.10 -73.20 63.42
CA GLU A 14 -43.13 -72.38 62.21
C GLU A 14 -43.25 -70.89 62.60
N ILE A 15 -42.17 -70.13 62.38
CA ILE A 15 -42.16 -68.70 62.63
C ILE A 15 -42.45 -68.07 61.23
N SER A 16 -43.66 -67.61 61.05
CA SER A 16 -44.02 -66.77 59.87
C SER A 16 -43.85 -65.30 60.22
N GLN A 17 -42.98 -64.68 59.53
CA GLN A 17 -42.81 -63.20 59.60
C GLN A 17 -43.51 -62.57 58.45
N ASP A 18 -44.39 -61.62 58.70
CA ASP A 18 -45.00 -60.79 57.63
C ASP A 18 -43.98 -59.82 57.09
N VAL A 19 -43.55 -60.09 55.87
CA VAL A 19 -42.56 -59.26 55.14
C VAL A 19 -43.21 -58.32 54.11
N THR A 20 -44.55 -58.25 54.10
CA THR A 20 -45.34 -57.45 53.13
C THR A 20 -44.88 -55.98 53.16
N GLN A 21 -44.63 -55.39 54.30
CA GLN A 21 -44.16 -54.02 54.43
C GLN A 21 -42.78 -53.85 53.87
N VAL A 22 -41.89 -54.84 53.94
CA VAL A 22 -40.53 -54.78 53.41
C VAL A 22 -40.60 -54.77 51.85
N TYR A 23 -41.44 -55.58 51.24
CA TYR A 23 -41.65 -55.60 49.80
C TYR A 23 -42.32 -54.31 49.25
N ALA A 24 -43.31 -53.76 50.00
CA ALA A 24 -43.96 -52.50 49.65
C ALA A 24 -42.98 -51.33 49.74
N ALA A 25 -42.13 -51.29 50.77
CA ALA A 25 -41.06 -50.30 50.93
C ALA A 25 -40.04 -50.39 49.76
N ARG A 26 -39.67 -51.65 49.41
CA ARG A 26 -38.73 -51.87 48.25
C ARG A 26 -39.32 -51.39 46.90
N GLU A 27 -40.62 -51.68 46.67
CA GLU A 27 -41.26 -51.19 45.47
C GLU A 27 -41.32 -49.64 45.34
N THR A 28 -41.67 -49.02 46.52
CA THR A 28 -41.65 -47.53 46.59
C THR A 28 -40.24 -46.97 46.33
N GLN A 29 -39.21 -47.62 46.96
CA GLN A 29 -37.83 -47.22 46.70
C GLN A 29 -37.38 -47.40 45.28
N LEU A 30 -37.77 -48.51 44.62
CA LEU A 30 -37.51 -48.74 43.20
C LEU A 30 -38.19 -47.68 42.28
N GLN A 31 -39.42 -47.28 42.61
CA GLN A 31 -40.09 -46.21 41.88
C GLN A 31 -39.38 -44.86 42.04
N ILE A 32 -38.91 -44.52 43.24
CA ILE A 32 -38.11 -43.31 43.49
C ILE A 32 -36.82 -43.37 42.70
N TYR A 33 -36.09 -44.50 42.67
CA TYR A 33 -34.86 -44.64 41.87
C TYR A 33 -35.11 -44.49 40.38
N LYS A 34 -36.22 -45.08 39.86
CA LYS A 34 -36.58 -44.89 38.44
C LYS A 34 -36.93 -43.44 38.09
N ALA A 35 -37.64 -42.76 38.99
CA ALA A 35 -37.98 -41.35 38.82
C ALA A 35 -36.73 -40.47 38.84
N ILE A 36 -35.79 -40.68 39.79
CA ILE A 36 -34.50 -39.96 39.85
C ILE A 36 -33.69 -40.22 38.59
N LEU A 37 -33.58 -41.47 38.12
CA LEU A 37 -32.84 -41.84 36.92
C LEU A 37 -33.43 -41.17 35.69
N ALA A 38 -34.77 -41.22 35.53
CA ALA A 38 -35.47 -40.55 34.42
C ALA A 38 -35.23 -39.03 34.44
N PHE A 39 -35.28 -38.40 35.62
CA PHE A 39 -34.99 -36.97 35.78
C PHE A 39 -33.54 -36.61 35.37
N VAL A 40 -32.54 -37.39 35.85
CA VAL A 40 -31.14 -37.17 35.51
C VAL A 40 -30.88 -37.33 34.02
N LEU A 41 -31.47 -38.36 33.37
CA LEU A 41 -31.33 -38.59 31.94
C LEU A 41 -31.97 -37.46 31.13
N THR A 42 -33.17 -37.02 31.51
CA THR A 42 -33.86 -35.93 30.78
C THR A 42 -33.15 -34.60 30.98
N ALA A 43 -32.73 -34.26 32.20
CA ALA A 43 -31.98 -33.05 32.52
C ALA A 43 -30.60 -33.03 31.79
N GLY A 44 -29.91 -34.19 31.79
CA GLY A 44 -28.65 -34.36 31.05
C GLY A 44 -28.82 -34.20 29.54
N SER A 45 -29.87 -34.77 28.95
CA SER A 45 -30.21 -34.64 27.52
C SER A 45 -30.51 -33.19 27.17
N ILE A 46 -31.30 -32.50 27.96
CA ILE A 46 -31.60 -31.06 27.74
C ILE A 46 -30.32 -30.23 27.85
N GLY A 47 -29.50 -30.48 28.87
CA GLY A 47 -28.21 -29.80 29.01
C GLY A 47 -27.28 -30.02 27.82
N ALA A 48 -27.19 -31.25 27.33
CA ALA A 48 -26.38 -31.57 26.12
C ALA A 48 -26.89 -30.84 24.85
N LEU A 49 -28.20 -30.76 24.67
CA LEU A 49 -28.80 -30.01 23.53
C LEU A 49 -28.52 -28.53 23.66
N LEU A 50 -28.63 -27.92 24.81
CA LEU A 50 -28.33 -26.50 25.04
C LEU A 50 -26.85 -26.19 24.81
N ILE A 51 -25.94 -27.04 25.26
CA ILE A 51 -24.50 -26.91 24.99
C ILE A 51 -24.22 -27.03 23.47
N SER A 52 -24.85 -27.98 22.80
CA SER A 52 -24.69 -28.18 21.37
C SER A 52 -25.15 -26.95 20.57
N GLU A 53 -26.28 -26.36 20.89
CA GLU A 53 -26.78 -25.18 20.17
C GLU A 53 -26.01 -23.90 20.49
N LYS A 54 -25.68 -23.66 21.74
CA LYS A 54 -25.04 -22.40 22.14
C LYS A 54 -23.52 -22.37 21.98
N LEU A 55 -22.83 -23.50 22.05
CA LEU A 55 -21.37 -23.57 21.96
C LEU A 55 -20.88 -24.27 20.69
N THR A 56 -21.34 -25.50 20.45
CA THR A 56 -20.75 -26.33 19.40
C THR A 56 -21.12 -25.83 17.99
N LYS A 57 -22.37 -25.43 17.77
CA LYS A 57 -22.85 -24.96 16.45
C LYS A 57 -22.19 -23.66 16.01
N PRO A 58 -22.10 -22.60 16.84
CA PRO A 58 -21.39 -21.37 16.47
C PRO A 58 -19.91 -21.58 16.18
N ILE A 59 -19.21 -22.37 16.99
CA ILE A 59 -17.78 -22.69 16.78
C ILE A 59 -17.59 -23.41 15.44
N ARG A 60 -18.47 -24.35 15.10
CA ARG A 60 -18.44 -25.04 13.80
C ARG A 60 -18.67 -24.07 12.64
N GLN A 61 -19.62 -23.13 12.76
CA GLN A 61 -19.85 -22.10 11.75
C GLN A 61 -18.63 -21.21 11.56
N LEU A 62 -17.97 -20.81 12.65
CA LEU A 62 -16.73 -20.03 12.59
C LEU A 62 -15.62 -20.81 11.89
N SER A 63 -15.47 -22.10 12.21
CA SER A 63 -14.49 -22.99 11.55
C SER A 63 -14.76 -23.16 10.06
N GLU A 64 -16.03 -23.32 9.66
CA GLU A 64 -16.41 -23.42 8.23
C GLU A 64 -16.15 -22.10 7.49
N THR A 65 -16.47 -20.95 8.12
CA THR A 65 -16.15 -19.63 7.57
C THR A 65 -14.65 -19.44 7.41
N SER A 66 -13.86 -19.83 8.43
CA SER A 66 -12.40 -19.80 8.38
C SER A 66 -11.83 -20.61 7.21
N ARG A 67 -12.37 -21.81 6.96
CA ARG A 67 -11.94 -22.66 5.82
C ARG A 67 -12.26 -22.01 4.47
N LYS A 68 -13.41 -21.35 4.34
CA LYS A 68 -13.78 -20.64 3.11
C LYS A 68 -12.87 -19.44 2.85
N ILE A 69 -12.51 -18.70 3.90
CA ILE A 69 -11.55 -17.58 3.83
C ILE A 69 -10.16 -18.10 3.45
N ALA A 70 -9.69 -19.18 4.09
CA ALA A 70 -8.42 -19.82 3.74
C ALA A 70 -8.39 -20.36 2.30
N GLY A 71 -9.55 -20.72 1.74
CA GLY A 71 -9.72 -21.09 0.34
C GLY A 71 -9.76 -19.91 -0.64
N GLY A 72 -9.53 -18.66 -0.16
CA GLY A 72 -9.44 -17.45 -0.96
C GLY A 72 -10.72 -16.61 -1.03
N ASN A 73 -11.82 -17.03 -0.41
CA ASN A 73 -13.04 -16.24 -0.38
C ASN A 73 -13.03 -15.26 0.81
N LEU A 74 -12.40 -14.12 0.63
CA LEU A 74 -12.23 -13.09 1.67
C LEU A 74 -13.47 -12.23 1.91
N SER A 75 -14.49 -12.28 1.05
CA SER A 75 -15.71 -11.47 1.20
C SER A 75 -16.72 -12.05 2.19
N ILE A 76 -16.50 -13.27 2.69
CA ILE A 76 -17.37 -13.91 3.66
C ILE A 76 -17.06 -13.38 5.07
N ARG A 77 -18.12 -13.16 5.85
CA ARG A 77 -18.02 -12.79 7.27
C ARG A 77 -18.79 -13.77 8.13
N SER A 78 -18.31 -13.95 9.34
CA SER A 78 -19.03 -14.68 10.37
C SER A 78 -20.20 -13.84 10.89
N ASN A 79 -21.39 -14.44 10.95
CA ASN A 79 -22.60 -13.78 11.43
C ASN A 79 -23.16 -14.52 12.65
N ILE A 80 -22.39 -14.52 13.73
CA ILE A 80 -22.76 -15.16 15.00
C ILE A 80 -23.22 -14.08 15.97
N HIS A 81 -24.43 -14.23 16.50
CA HIS A 81 -25.05 -13.33 17.48
C HIS A 81 -25.49 -14.18 18.69
N SER A 82 -24.53 -14.53 19.56
CA SER A 82 -24.81 -15.37 20.73
C SER A 82 -24.90 -14.56 22.02
N GLY A 83 -24.49 -13.30 22.02
CA GLY A 83 -24.50 -12.42 23.19
C GLY A 83 -23.44 -12.76 24.25
N ASP A 84 -22.44 -13.56 23.88
CA ASP A 84 -21.37 -14.06 24.73
C ASP A 84 -19.97 -13.90 24.10
N GLU A 85 -18.97 -14.56 24.66
CA GLU A 85 -17.58 -14.52 24.18
C GLU A 85 -17.42 -15.05 22.75
N ILE A 86 -18.35 -15.88 22.27
CA ILE A 86 -18.32 -16.41 20.91
C ILE A 86 -18.71 -15.32 19.89
N GLU A 87 -19.63 -14.43 20.25
CA GLU A 87 -19.94 -13.27 19.42
C GLU A 87 -18.74 -12.30 19.36
N LEU A 88 -18.06 -12.06 20.49
CA LEU A 88 -16.86 -11.25 20.54
C LEU A 88 -15.78 -11.85 19.62
N LEU A 89 -15.53 -13.15 19.73
CA LEU A 89 -14.59 -13.87 18.86
C LEU A 89 -14.99 -13.77 17.39
N SER A 90 -16.28 -13.82 17.06
CA SER A 90 -16.78 -13.64 15.70
C SER A 90 -16.48 -12.23 15.16
N ARG A 91 -16.62 -11.19 15.97
CA ARG A 91 -16.28 -9.81 15.60
C ARG A 91 -14.78 -9.64 15.37
N ASP A 92 -13.95 -10.13 16.29
CA ASP A 92 -12.48 -10.07 16.17
C ASP A 92 -12.00 -10.83 14.92
N PHE A 93 -12.62 -11.98 14.64
CA PHE A 93 -12.36 -12.74 13.42
C PHE A 93 -12.71 -11.95 12.16
N ASN A 94 -13.85 -11.23 12.15
CA ASN A 94 -14.23 -10.37 11.03
C ASN A 94 -13.26 -9.20 10.84
N HIS A 95 -12.83 -8.53 11.92
CA HIS A 95 -11.81 -7.47 11.88
C HIS A 95 -10.48 -7.97 11.31
N MET A 96 -10.05 -9.17 11.72
CA MET A 96 -8.85 -9.79 11.14
C MET A 96 -9.04 -10.05 9.63
N THR A 97 -10.21 -10.51 9.21
CA THR A 97 -10.52 -10.76 7.81
C THR A 97 -10.55 -9.46 6.99
N ASP A 98 -11.12 -8.37 7.54
CA ASP A 98 -11.11 -7.04 6.93
C ASP A 98 -9.68 -6.54 6.70
N SER A 99 -8.83 -6.67 7.72
CA SER A 99 -7.42 -6.30 7.64
C SER A 99 -6.65 -7.12 6.59
N LEU A 100 -6.93 -8.41 6.51
CA LEU A 100 -6.33 -9.32 5.53
C LEU A 100 -6.76 -8.94 4.10
N GLU A 101 -8.06 -8.70 3.88
CA GLU A 101 -8.59 -8.28 2.58
C GLU A 101 -7.98 -6.96 2.12
N ASP A 102 -7.86 -5.97 3.02
CA ASP A 102 -7.24 -4.68 2.72
C ASP A 102 -5.74 -4.82 2.39
N ASN A 103 -5.02 -5.64 3.13
CA ASN A 103 -3.59 -5.91 2.86
C ASN A 103 -3.38 -6.60 1.50
N ILE A 104 -4.22 -7.58 1.16
CA ILE A 104 -4.16 -8.27 -0.14
C ILE A 104 -4.48 -7.29 -1.27
N ARG A 105 -5.47 -6.41 -1.10
CA ARG A 105 -5.81 -5.37 -2.07
C ARG A 105 -4.64 -4.41 -2.28
N LYS A 106 -4.04 -3.90 -1.20
CA LYS A 106 -2.85 -3.03 -1.26
C LYS A 106 -1.68 -3.71 -1.95
N MET A 107 -1.47 -5.00 -1.69
CA MET A 107 -0.42 -5.78 -2.34
C MET A 107 -0.69 -5.96 -3.84
N ALA A 108 -1.91 -6.30 -4.23
CA ALA A 108 -2.31 -6.42 -5.63
C ALA A 108 -2.15 -5.09 -6.39
N ASP A 109 -2.56 -3.97 -5.79
CA ASP A 109 -2.36 -2.64 -6.36
C ASP A 109 -0.87 -2.27 -6.47
N SER A 110 -0.03 -2.70 -5.52
CA SER A 110 1.41 -2.50 -5.59
C SER A 110 2.05 -3.30 -6.73
N ILE A 111 1.66 -4.57 -6.88
CA ILE A 111 2.14 -5.43 -7.99
C ILE A 111 1.72 -4.83 -9.32
N ARG A 112 0.46 -4.43 -9.48
CA ARG A 112 -0.03 -3.81 -10.71
C ARG A 112 0.77 -2.55 -11.08
N ARG A 113 1.00 -1.65 -10.11
CA ARG A 113 1.83 -0.45 -10.34
C ARG A 113 3.26 -0.81 -10.74
N GLN A 114 3.82 -1.87 -10.18
CA GLN A 114 5.14 -2.34 -10.55
C GLN A 114 5.19 -2.91 -11.97
N GLU A 115 4.18 -3.66 -12.40
CA GLU A 115 4.04 -4.18 -13.76
C GLU A 115 3.88 -3.05 -14.79
N GLU A 116 3.01 -2.06 -14.51
CA GLU A 116 2.82 -0.87 -15.34
C GLU A 116 4.11 -0.06 -15.47
N PHE A 117 4.86 0.09 -14.37
CA PHE A 117 6.18 0.73 -14.36
C PHE A 117 7.18 -0.02 -15.25
N MET A 118 7.28 -1.35 -15.10
CA MET A 118 8.20 -2.17 -15.89
C MET A 118 7.84 -2.17 -17.39
N GLY A 119 6.55 -2.22 -17.71
CA GLY A 119 6.06 -2.11 -19.08
C GLY A 119 6.42 -0.76 -19.73
N SER A 120 6.20 0.33 -19.00
CA SER A 120 6.53 1.69 -19.43
C SER A 120 8.04 1.88 -19.60
N PHE A 121 8.83 1.35 -18.68
CA PHE A 121 10.30 1.38 -18.75
C PHE A 121 10.83 0.65 -19.99
N ALA A 122 10.36 -0.58 -20.22
CA ALA A 122 10.74 -1.36 -21.39
C ALA A 122 10.41 -0.62 -22.70
N HIS A 123 9.25 0.04 -22.75
CA HIS A 123 8.85 0.82 -23.91
C HIS A 123 9.74 2.07 -24.13
N GLU A 124 10.05 2.81 -23.06
CA GLU A 124 10.91 4.01 -23.13
C GLU A 124 12.39 3.67 -23.41
N LEU A 125 12.86 2.44 -23.11
CA LEU A 125 14.16 1.92 -23.53
C LEU A 125 14.16 1.48 -25.00
N LYS A 126 13.12 0.76 -25.44
CA LYS A 126 13.06 0.18 -26.79
C LYS A 126 13.15 1.26 -27.88
N THR A 127 12.48 2.40 -27.69
CA THR A 127 12.41 3.47 -28.69
C THR A 127 13.80 4.03 -29.05
N PRO A 128 14.61 4.56 -28.09
CA PRO A 128 15.94 5.07 -28.39
C PRO A 128 16.90 3.98 -28.89
N MET A 129 16.82 2.75 -28.33
CA MET A 129 17.63 1.65 -28.82
C MET A 129 17.34 1.32 -30.30
N THR A 130 16.07 1.30 -30.69
CA THR A 130 15.68 1.08 -32.10
C THR A 130 16.23 2.16 -33.01
N SER A 131 16.19 3.44 -32.58
CA SER A 131 16.75 4.56 -33.33
C SER A 131 18.27 4.43 -33.45
N ILE A 132 18.99 4.17 -32.38
CA ILE A 132 20.45 3.96 -32.37
C ILE A 132 20.84 2.83 -33.34
N ILE A 133 20.18 1.69 -33.26
CA ILE A 133 20.45 0.53 -34.12
C ILE A 133 20.12 0.86 -35.56
N GLY A 134 19.02 1.56 -35.84
CA GLY A 134 18.61 1.93 -37.18
C GLY A 134 19.58 2.88 -37.87
N TYR A 135 20.02 3.96 -37.19
CA TYR A 135 21.00 4.89 -37.74
C TYR A 135 22.40 4.25 -37.85
N ALA A 136 22.81 3.41 -36.90
CA ALA A 136 24.05 2.65 -37.01
C ALA A 136 24.03 1.66 -38.20
N ASP A 137 22.89 1.00 -38.45
CA ASP A 137 22.74 0.11 -39.61
C ASP A 137 22.70 0.86 -40.90
N LEU A 138 22.07 2.04 -40.98
CA LEU A 138 22.10 2.94 -42.10
C LEU A 138 23.53 3.35 -42.46
N MET A 139 24.33 3.78 -41.47
CA MET A 139 25.75 4.13 -41.64
C MET A 139 26.61 2.93 -42.10
N ARG A 140 26.23 1.72 -41.70
CA ARG A 140 26.94 0.49 -42.05
C ARG A 140 26.62 -0.02 -43.46
N SER A 141 25.33 0.08 -43.87
CA SER A 141 24.81 -0.61 -45.08
C SER A 141 24.75 0.27 -46.32
N GLN A 142 24.84 1.59 -46.17
CA GLN A 142 24.70 2.55 -47.29
C GLN A 142 25.90 3.52 -47.37
N ALA A 143 26.24 3.93 -48.59
CA ALA A 143 27.20 4.99 -48.83
C ALA A 143 26.51 6.33 -48.61
N LEU A 144 26.74 6.94 -47.42
CA LEU A 144 26.18 8.24 -47.05
C LEU A 144 27.13 9.39 -47.37
N THR A 145 26.57 10.55 -47.62
CA THR A 145 27.33 11.81 -47.69
C THR A 145 27.92 12.14 -46.29
N LYS A 146 28.88 13.06 -46.24
CA LYS A 146 29.45 13.50 -44.93
C LYS A 146 28.40 14.13 -44.05
N GLU A 147 27.49 14.89 -44.62
CA GLU A 147 26.38 15.55 -43.91
C GLU A 147 25.41 14.50 -43.30
N GLU A 148 25.02 13.50 -44.08
CA GLU A 148 24.15 12.41 -43.62
C GLU A 148 24.82 11.55 -42.56
N GLN A 149 26.15 11.30 -42.65
CA GLN A 149 26.92 10.59 -41.62
C GLN A 149 26.95 11.40 -40.31
N GLN A 150 27.14 12.72 -40.43
CA GLN A 150 27.15 13.60 -39.26
C GLN A 150 25.78 13.64 -38.58
N GLU A 151 24.71 13.76 -39.36
CA GLU A 151 23.34 13.75 -38.85
C GLU A 151 23.01 12.41 -38.16
N ALA A 152 23.34 11.28 -38.77
CA ALA A 152 23.14 9.96 -38.17
C ALA A 152 23.94 9.78 -36.86
N ALA A 153 25.20 10.24 -36.84
CA ALA A 153 26.03 10.21 -35.63
C ALA A 153 25.44 11.07 -34.50
N GLU A 154 24.92 12.27 -34.81
CA GLU A 154 24.26 13.18 -33.89
C GLU A 154 23.00 12.53 -33.27
N TYR A 155 22.17 11.84 -34.06
CA TYR A 155 21.02 11.09 -33.59
C TYR A 155 21.43 9.96 -32.66
N ILE A 156 22.46 9.16 -33.00
CA ILE A 156 22.99 8.08 -32.14
C ILE A 156 23.46 8.66 -30.82
N PHE A 157 24.23 9.76 -30.85
CA PHE A 157 24.75 10.40 -29.66
C PHE A 157 23.65 10.95 -28.74
N SER A 158 22.68 11.66 -29.32
CA SER A 158 21.56 12.25 -28.57
C SER A 158 20.66 11.21 -27.92
N GLU A 159 20.36 10.10 -28.61
CA GLU A 159 19.58 9.01 -28.04
C GLU A 159 20.38 8.19 -27.02
N GLY A 160 21.72 8.10 -27.17
CA GLY A 160 22.62 7.55 -26.17
C GLY A 160 22.61 8.35 -24.86
N GLN A 161 22.75 9.68 -24.93
CA GLN A 161 22.64 10.57 -23.78
C GLN A 161 21.27 10.48 -23.09
N ARG A 162 20.21 10.32 -23.88
CA ARG A 162 18.87 10.14 -23.36
C ARG A 162 18.72 8.85 -22.58
N LEU A 163 19.29 7.74 -23.07
CA LEU A 163 19.34 6.45 -22.36
C LEU A 163 20.11 6.54 -21.05
N GLU A 164 21.26 7.21 -21.05
CA GLU A 164 22.07 7.45 -19.86
C GLU A 164 21.25 8.22 -18.81
N SER A 165 20.65 9.34 -19.18
CA SER A 165 19.79 10.15 -18.29
C SER A 165 18.61 9.35 -17.73
N LEU A 166 17.98 8.50 -18.54
CA LEU A 166 16.90 7.61 -18.12
C LEU A 166 17.41 6.59 -17.08
N SER A 167 18.57 5.98 -17.35
CA SER A 167 19.18 4.99 -16.44
C SER A 167 19.56 5.59 -15.10
N LEU A 168 20.17 6.79 -15.08
CA LEU A 168 20.53 7.48 -13.84
C LEU A 168 19.29 7.85 -13.02
N LYS A 169 18.24 8.40 -13.63
CA LYS A 169 16.98 8.71 -12.92
C LYS A 169 16.28 7.48 -12.37
N LEU A 170 16.36 6.34 -13.08
CA LEU A 170 15.84 5.07 -12.58
C LEU A 170 16.65 4.59 -11.36
N LEU A 171 17.98 4.70 -11.43
CA LEU A 171 18.85 4.34 -10.31
C LEU A 171 18.53 5.19 -9.08
N ASP A 172 18.34 6.50 -9.24
CA ASP A 172 17.94 7.40 -8.16
C ASP A 172 16.63 6.93 -7.51
N LEU A 173 15.59 6.61 -8.30
CA LEU A 173 14.32 6.09 -7.78
C LEU A 173 14.47 4.77 -7.02
N LEU A 174 15.35 3.86 -7.48
CA LEU A 174 15.58 2.57 -6.83
C LEU A 174 16.37 2.72 -5.52
N VAL A 175 17.32 3.65 -5.48
CA VAL A 175 18.14 3.94 -4.31
C VAL A 175 17.29 4.59 -3.20
N LEU A 176 16.37 5.51 -3.56
CA LEU A 176 15.45 6.13 -2.59
C LEU A 176 14.64 5.11 -1.80
N LYS A 177 14.24 4.01 -2.41
CA LYS A 177 13.44 2.96 -1.75
C LYS A 177 14.24 2.04 -0.81
N LYS A 178 15.57 2.07 -0.85
CA LYS A 178 16.43 1.08 -0.16
C LYS A 178 17.40 1.66 0.86
N ARG A 179 17.65 2.96 0.88
CA ARG A 179 18.64 3.59 1.78
C ARG A 179 17.97 4.27 2.97
N ASN A 180 18.60 4.16 4.13
CA ASN A 180 18.39 5.07 5.24
C ASN A 180 19.16 6.35 4.91
N PHE A 181 18.47 7.47 4.84
CA PHE A 181 19.03 8.79 4.58
C PHE A 181 19.23 9.52 5.90
N GLU A 182 20.30 10.34 5.95
CA GLU A 182 20.60 11.15 7.12
C GLU A 182 20.03 12.55 6.94
N PHE A 183 19.05 12.87 7.75
CA PHE A 183 18.49 14.22 7.83
C PHE A 183 19.38 15.09 8.70
N ARG A 184 19.72 16.28 8.21
CA ARG A 184 20.57 17.22 8.95
C ARG A 184 20.05 18.64 8.86
N PRO A 185 20.31 19.49 9.90
CA PRO A 185 19.95 20.90 9.85
C PRO A 185 20.60 21.55 8.63
N THR A 186 19.79 22.03 7.70
CA THR A 186 20.22 22.58 6.41
C THR A 186 19.64 23.98 6.24
N ASN A 187 20.47 24.92 5.79
CA ASN A 187 20.01 26.28 5.48
C ASN A 187 19.18 26.26 4.19
N LEU A 188 17.88 26.56 4.30
CA LEU A 188 16.92 26.49 3.20
C LEU A 188 17.26 27.46 2.07
N GLN A 189 17.64 28.70 2.41
CA GLN A 189 18.02 29.72 1.43
C GLN A 189 19.25 29.29 0.63
N ALA A 190 20.33 28.89 1.31
CA ALA A 190 21.57 28.46 0.65
C ALA A 190 21.35 27.26 -0.28
N LEU A 191 20.45 26.33 0.10
CA LEU A 191 20.09 25.18 -0.69
C LEU A 191 19.36 25.58 -1.97
N ILE A 192 18.36 26.46 -1.87
CA ILE A 192 17.61 26.98 -3.03
C ILE A 192 18.53 27.74 -3.97
N GLU A 193 19.37 28.66 -3.45
CA GLU A 193 20.35 29.37 -4.25
C GLU A 193 21.32 28.42 -4.98
N SER A 194 21.76 27.34 -4.33
CA SER A 194 22.61 26.32 -4.95
C SER A 194 21.89 25.60 -6.10
N ALA A 195 20.61 25.24 -5.93
CA ALA A 195 19.81 24.59 -6.96
C ALA A 195 19.56 25.53 -8.16
N VAL A 196 19.22 26.80 -7.88
CA VAL A 196 19.02 27.84 -8.91
C VAL A 196 20.30 28.05 -9.72
N ARG A 197 21.46 28.21 -9.05
CA ARG A 197 22.76 28.35 -9.75
C ARG A 197 23.08 27.16 -10.66
N THR A 198 22.74 25.95 -10.23
CA THR A 198 22.94 24.74 -11.05
C THR A 198 22.09 24.74 -12.32
N THR A 199 20.92 25.38 -12.31
CA THR A 199 19.98 25.38 -13.43
C THR A 199 20.10 26.61 -14.35
N LEU A 200 20.74 27.69 -13.90
CA LEU A 200 20.91 28.93 -14.67
C LEU A 200 21.47 28.74 -16.08
N PRO A 201 22.51 27.94 -16.35
CA PRO A 201 23.03 27.75 -17.70
C PRO A 201 21.99 27.15 -18.67
N SER A 202 21.06 26.36 -18.17
CA SER A 202 20.00 25.77 -19.00
C SER A 202 18.90 26.76 -19.42
N MET A 203 18.87 27.97 -18.86
CA MET A 203 17.95 29.05 -19.19
C MET A 203 18.48 29.96 -20.28
N GLU A 204 19.80 29.94 -20.51
CA GLU A 204 20.43 30.74 -21.54
C GLU A 204 19.87 30.41 -22.94
N GLY A 205 19.57 31.43 -23.74
CA GLY A 205 18.99 31.31 -25.08
C GLY A 205 17.46 31.14 -25.15
N ARG A 206 16.77 30.94 -24.00
CA ARG A 206 15.30 30.76 -23.96
C ARG A 206 14.52 31.97 -23.43
N GLN A 207 15.18 33.07 -23.09
CA GLN A 207 14.57 34.29 -22.51
C GLN A 207 13.71 33.99 -21.25
N ILE A 208 14.10 33.02 -20.45
CA ILE A 208 13.40 32.65 -19.20
C ILE A 208 14.06 33.39 -18.03
N ARG A 209 13.27 34.12 -17.26
CA ARG A 209 13.72 34.79 -16.03
C ARG A 209 13.53 33.89 -14.84
N LEU A 210 14.62 33.40 -14.24
CA LEU A 210 14.60 32.62 -13.00
C LEU A 210 14.87 33.53 -11.80
N LYS A 211 14.00 33.50 -10.80
CA LYS A 211 14.13 34.25 -9.54
C LYS A 211 13.90 33.31 -8.36
N GLU A 212 14.58 33.60 -7.25
CA GLU A 212 14.36 32.93 -5.98
C GLU A 212 14.04 33.92 -4.85
N ARG A 213 13.31 33.44 -3.86
CA ARG A 213 13.05 34.09 -2.59
C ARG A 213 12.86 33.04 -1.52
N SER A 214 13.59 33.12 -0.42
CA SER A 214 13.47 32.15 0.67
C SER A 214 13.56 32.82 2.03
N ASP A 215 12.91 32.19 3.01
CA ASP A 215 13.15 32.51 4.41
C ASP A 215 14.57 32.06 4.79
N GLU A 216 15.22 32.83 5.68
CA GLU A 216 16.50 32.44 6.29
C GLU A 216 16.24 31.53 7.49
N GLY A 217 16.90 30.38 7.55
CA GLY A 217 16.82 29.49 8.70
C GLY A 217 17.21 28.05 8.36
N LEU A 218 17.22 27.23 9.40
CA LEU A 218 17.56 25.82 9.31
C LEU A 218 16.28 24.96 9.30
N CYS A 219 16.26 23.98 8.42
CA CYS A 219 15.25 22.94 8.36
C CYS A 219 15.94 21.57 8.33
N LEU A 220 15.35 20.57 8.95
CA LEU A 220 15.87 19.21 8.95
C LEU A 220 15.59 18.56 7.60
N LEU A 221 16.62 18.40 6.76
CA LEU A 221 16.49 17.92 5.39
C LEU A 221 17.61 16.95 5.04
N GLU A 222 17.38 16.13 4.03
CA GLU A 222 18.44 15.49 3.27
C GLU A 222 18.84 16.43 2.11
N PRO A 223 20.02 17.08 2.15
CA PRO A 223 20.31 18.21 1.26
C PRO A 223 20.42 17.85 -0.22
N ASP A 224 21.02 16.69 -0.53
CA ASP A 224 21.27 16.28 -1.91
C ASP A 224 19.95 15.88 -2.61
N LEU A 225 19.07 15.19 -1.90
CA LEU A 225 17.73 14.84 -2.40
C LEU A 225 16.87 16.08 -2.55
N THR A 226 16.87 16.98 -1.57
CA THR A 226 16.10 18.23 -1.64
C THR A 226 16.60 19.12 -2.78
N LYS A 227 17.92 19.20 -2.99
CA LYS A 227 18.49 19.89 -4.16
C LYS A 227 18.04 19.25 -5.47
N SER A 228 18.07 17.92 -5.56
CA SER A 228 17.59 17.17 -6.73
C SER A 228 16.11 17.44 -7.00
N LEU A 229 15.26 17.48 -5.96
CA LEU A 229 13.85 17.85 -6.08
C LEU A 229 13.69 19.24 -6.68
N ILE A 230 14.38 20.26 -6.15
CA ILE A 230 14.29 21.65 -6.65
C ILE A 230 14.74 21.73 -8.10
N VAL A 231 15.85 21.11 -8.47
CA VAL A 231 16.39 21.09 -9.84
C VAL A 231 15.39 20.43 -10.77
N ASN A 232 14.77 19.30 -10.41
CA ASN A 232 13.77 18.64 -11.22
C ASN A 232 12.50 19.49 -11.40
N LEU A 233 12.03 20.19 -10.36
CA LEU A 233 10.89 21.08 -10.46
C LEU A 233 11.21 22.29 -11.39
N ILE A 234 12.39 22.90 -11.28
CA ILE A 234 12.82 23.99 -12.15
C ILE A 234 12.95 23.50 -13.61
N ASP A 235 13.51 22.31 -13.86
CA ASP A 235 13.63 21.76 -15.22
C ASP A 235 12.27 21.46 -15.85
N ASN A 236 11.31 20.99 -15.06
CA ASN A 236 9.92 20.81 -15.52
C ASN A 236 9.26 22.15 -15.87
N ALA A 237 9.42 23.17 -15.03
CA ALA A 237 8.95 24.53 -15.30
C ALA A 237 9.56 25.11 -16.58
N ARG A 238 10.88 24.96 -16.76
CA ARG A 238 11.61 25.37 -17.97
C ARG A 238 11.05 24.68 -19.23
N LYS A 239 10.76 23.39 -19.15
CA LYS A 239 10.18 22.60 -20.28
C LYS A 239 8.73 23.00 -20.60
N ALA A 240 8.01 23.56 -19.62
CA ALA A 240 6.65 24.04 -19.82
C ALA A 240 6.59 25.42 -20.50
N ILE A 241 7.69 26.17 -20.51
CA ILE A 241 7.82 27.48 -21.14
C ILE A 241 8.41 27.32 -22.54
N ASP A 242 7.69 27.80 -23.55
CA ASP A 242 8.13 27.71 -24.96
C ASP A 242 9.12 28.81 -25.30
N ASN A 243 8.68 30.07 -25.27
CA ASN A 243 9.52 31.25 -25.60
C ASN A 243 9.18 32.40 -24.68
N GLY A 244 10.17 32.76 -23.84
CA GLY A 244 10.01 33.84 -22.88
C GLY A 244 9.06 33.51 -21.74
N GLY A 245 9.40 33.89 -20.54
CA GLY A 245 8.59 33.62 -19.35
C GLY A 245 9.37 33.78 -18.06
N SER A 246 8.75 33.36 -16.97
CA SER A 246 9.40 33.45 -15.66
C SER A 246 9.17 32.20 -14.83
N ILE A 247 10.17 31.88 -14.03
CA ILE A 247 10.11 30.83 -12.99
C ILE A 247 10.47 31.53 -11.68
N LEU A 248 9.63 31.32 -10.67
CA LEU A 248 9.86 31.80 -9.31
C LEU A 248 9.97 30.58 -8.38
N VAL A 249 11.08 30.49 -7.66
CA VAL A 249 11.30 29.50 -6.60
C VAL A 249 11.15 30.20 -5.28
N THR A 250 10.27 29.71 -4.41
CA THR A 250 10.11 30.27 -3.06
C THR A 250 10.33 29.19 -2.01
N GLY A 251 11.02 29.53 -0.93
CA GLY A 251 11.19 28.69 0.26
C GLY A 251 10.57 29.35 1.47
N ARG A 252 9.75 28.60 2.23
CA ARG A 252 9.11 29.06 3.46
C ARG A 252 9.33 28.05 4.57
N LEU A 253 9.76 28.53 5.73
CA LEU A 253 9.84 27.72 6.94
C LEU A 253 8.44 27.56 7.56
N THR A 254 8.15 26.38 8.08
CA THR A 254 6.92 26.05 8.79
C THR A 254 7.25 25.50 10.18
N SER A 255 6.23 25.28 11.02
CA SER A 255 6.41 24.67 12.34
C SER A 255 6.88 23.20 12.27
N GLU A 256 6.66 22.51 11.16
CA GLU A 256 6.93 21.08 10.99
C GLU A 256 8.09 20.81 10.01
N GLY A 257 8.56 21.84 9.31
CA GLY A 257 9.60 21.67 8.29
C GLY A 257 9.72 22.86 7.35
N CYS A 258 9.59 22.64 6.04
CA CYS A 258 9.56 23.72 5.05
C CYS A 258 8.66 23.44 3.86
N GLU A 259 8.25 24.50 3.18
CA GLU A 259 7.56 24.47 1.90
C GLU A 259 8.45 25.07 0.82
N ILE A 260 8.65 24.35 -0.27
CA ILE A 260 9.35 24.83 -1.45
C ILE A 260 8.36 24.90 -2.60
N THR A 261 8.15 26.10 -3.15
CA THR A 261 7.18 26.30 -4.23
C THR A 261 7.91 26.76 -5.50
N VAL A 262 7.61 26.10 -6.60
CA VAL A 262 8.07 26.50 -7.94
C VAL A 262 6.86 26.93 -8.77
N THR A 263 6.86 28.19 -9.22
CA THR A 263 5.80 28.78 -10.03
C THR A 263 6.36 29.11 -11.40
N ASP A 264 5.70 28.66 -12.45
CA ASP A 264 6.03 29.00 -13.83
C ASP A 264 4.89 29.69 -14.57
N THR A 265 5.24 30.42 -15.62
CA THR A 265 4.29 31.05 -16.56
C THR A 265 4.16 30.25 -17.85
N GLY A 266 4.35 28.96 -17.79
CA GLY A 266 4.29 28.07 -18.94
C GLY A 266 2.87 27.77 -19.42
N ARG A 267 2.74 26.76 -20.26
CA ARG A 267 1.47 26.36 -20.90
C ARG A 267 0.40 25.84 -19.94
N GLY A 268 0.77 25.49 -18.69
CA GLY A 268 -0.13 24.86 -17.76
C GLY A 268 -0.65 23.49 -18.21
N MET A 269 -1.58 22.93 -17.41
CA MET A 269 -2.16 21.60 -17.61
C MET A 269 -3.66 21.61 -17.34
N LYS A 270 -4.39 20.65 -17.91
CA LYS A 270 -5.80 20.42 -17.62
C LYS A 270 -5.95 19.68 -16.27
N LYS A 271 -7.12 19.84 -15.65
CA LYS A 271 -7.39 19.24 -14.33
C LYS A 271 -7.30 17.72 -14.33
N GLU A 272 -7.69 17.08 -15.42
CA GLU A 272 -7.64 15.62 -15.59
C GLU A 272 -6.20 15.08 -15.63
N GLU A 273 -5.27 15.90 -16.10
CA GLU A 273 -3.86 15.56 -16.23
C GLU A 273 -3.14 15.61 -14.87
N LEU A 274 -3.56 16.54 -13.98
CA LEU A 274 -2.96 16.74 -12.67
C LEU A 274 -2.99 15.49 -11.77
N ALA A 275 -4.02 14.65 -11.93
CA ALA A 275 -4.14 13.42 -11.13
C ALA A 275 -3.06 12.38 -11.46
N ARG A 276 -2.40 12.49 -12.61
CA ARG A 276 -1.50 11.47 -13.13
C ARG A 276 -0.05 11.93 -13.32
N ILE A 277 0.24 13.23 -13.20
CA ILE A 277 1.57 13.79 -13.51
C ILE A 277 2.70 13.27 -12.62
N THR A 278 2.39 12.70 -11.46
CA THR A 278 3.36 12.04 -10.58
C THR A 278 3.55 10.56 -10.88
N GLU A 279 2.72 9.98 -11.78
CA GLU A 279 2.96 8.61 -12.25
C GLU A 279 4.26 8.56 -13.06
N ALA A 280 5.09 7.55 -12.78
CA ALA A 280 6.33 7.36 -13.52
C ALA A 280 6.04 7.14 -15.02
N PHE A 281 6.83 7.78 -15.89
CA PHE A 281 6.71 7.75 -17.36
C PHE A 281 5.44 8.44 -17.92
N TYR A 282 4.57 8.99 -17.07
CA TYR A 282 3.44 9.77 -17.56
C TYR A 282 3.89 11.11 -18.17
N ARG A 283 3.29 11.48 -19.28
CA ARG A 283 3.55 12.74 -19.98
C ARG A 283 2.28 13.25 -20.63
N VAL A 284 1.99 14.54 -20.44
CA VAL A 284 0.84 15.22 -21.03
C VAL A 284 0.91 15.24 -22.55
N ASP A 285 2.11 15.48 -23.11
CA ASP A 285 2.38 15.48 -24.55
C ASP A 285 3.61 14.60 -24.87
N LYS A 286 3.35 13.42 -25.44
CA LYS A 286 4.38 12.42 -25.75
C LYS A 286 5.34 12.87 -26.87
N SER A 287 4.86 13.63 -27.87
CA SER A 287 5.64 14.01 -29.04
C SER A 287 6.66 15.10 -28.68
N ARG A 288 6.22 16.14 -28.03
CA ARG A 288 7.02 17.30 -27.66
C ARG A 288 8.00 17.02 -26.53
N SER A 289 7.57 16.21 -25.56
CA SER A 289 8.44 15.81 -24.45
C SER A 289 9.60 14.92 -24.90
N ARG A 290 9.47 14.19 -26.02
CA ARG A 290 10.59 13.45 -26.63
C ARG A 290 11.66 14.39 -27.14
N ALA A 291 11.29 15.43 -27.86
CA ALA A 291 12.21 16.44 -28.39
C ALA A 291 12.96 17.21 -27.27
N GLN A 292 12.38 17.29 -26.07
CA GLN A 292 12.96 17.98 -24.91
C GLN A 292 13.66 17.04 -23.91
N GLY A 293 13.87 15.77 -24.25
CA GLY A 293 14.62 14.80 -23.44
C GLY A 293 13.95 14.38 -22.11
N GLY A 294 12.64 14.56 -21.96
CA GLY A 294 11.93 14.21 -20.75
C GLY A 294 11.47 12.74 -20.70
N ALA A 295 11.97 11.95 -19.77
CA ALA A 295 11.56 10.54 -19.56
C ALA A 295 10.28 10.36 -18.74
N GLY A 296 9.68 11.44 -18.20
CA GLY A 296 8.51 11.37 -17.33
C GLY A 296 8.81 10.81 -15.93
N LEU A 297 10.08 10.83 -15.49
CA LEU A 297 10.50 10.34 -14.18
C LEU A 297 10.73 11.46 -13.15
N GLY A 298 10.89 12.71 -13.59
CA GLY A 298 11.26 13.83 -12.71
C GLY A 298 10.26 14.10 -11.60
N LEU A 299 8.96 14.17 -11.90
CA LEU A 299 7.91 14.40 -10.89
C LEU A 299 7.68 13.17 -10.00
N ALA A 300 7.82 11.96 -10.54
CA ALA A 300 7.80 10.75 -9.74
C ALA A 300 8.94 10.73 -8.72
N LEU A 301 10.15 11.13 -9.12
CA LEU A 301 11.30 11.29 -8.22
C LEU A 301 11.03 12.37 -7.15
N CYS A 302 10.47 13.52 -7.53
CA CYS A 302 10.10 14.57 -6.58
C CYS A 302 9.07 14.07 -5.56
N GLN A 303 8.09 13.28 -5.98
CA GLN A 303 7.08 12.71 -5.10
C GLN A 303 7.69 11.73 -4.08
N GLU A 304 8.59 10.84 -4.51
CA GLU A 304 9.29 9.91 -3.62
C GLU A 304 10.18 10.68 -2.61
N ILE A 305 10.89 11.72 -3.06
CA ILE A 305 11.70 12.57 -2.18
C ILE A 305 10.83 13.28 -1.13
N ALA A 306 9.68 13.85 -1.53
CA ALA A 306 8.77 14.51 -0.63
C ALA A 306 8.17 13.53 0.40
N GLN A 307 7.80 12.32 -0.02
CA GLN A 307 7.31 11.26 0.87
C GLN A 307 8.38 10.79 1.87
N LEU A 308 9.64 10.71 1.45
CA LEU A 308 10.76 10.39 2.32
C LEU A 308 10.95 11.44 3.43
N HIS A 309 10.62 12.71 3.14
CA HIS A 309 10.56 13.81 4.10
C HIS A 309 9.19 13.92 4.80
N HIS A 310 8.42 12.84 4.89
CA HIS A 310 7.10 12.80 5.54
C HIS A 310 6.10 13.85 5.04
N GLY A 311 6.29 14.33 3.80
CA GLY A 311 5.47 15.34 3.16
C GLY A 311 4.86 14.88 1.84
N GLY A 312 4.72 15.80 0.89
CA GLY A 312 4.12 15.50 -0.42
C GLY A 312 4.18 16.66 -1.39
N LEU A 313 3.67 16.45 -2.60
CA LEU A 313 3.56 17.47 -3.64
C LEU A 313 2.10 17.91 -3.82
N LEU A 314 1.90 19.20 -3.92
CA LEU A 314 0.62 19.81 -4.30
C LEU A 314 0.79 20.55 -5.63
N PHE A 315 -0.23 20.49 -6.47
CA PHE A 315 -0.21 21.05 -7.82
C PHE A 315 -1.42 21.94 -8.05
N GLU A 316 -1.16 23.15 -8.55
CA GLU A 316 -2.18 24.06 -9.05
C GLU A 316 -1.79 24.44 -10.49
N SER A 317 -2.63 24.20 -11.47
CA SER A 317 -2.35 24.53 -12.85
C SER A 317 -3.62 24.91 -13.60
N THR A 318 -3.45 25.81 -14.53
CA THR A 318 -4.51 26.23 -15.47
C THR A 318 -3.91 26.30 -16.86
N SER A 319 -4.53 25.64 -17.83
CA SER A 319 -4.09 25.66 -19.20
C SER A 319 -3.92 27.10 -19.72
N GLY A 320 -2.74 27.42 -20.25
CA GLY A 320 -2.36 28.76 -20.74
C GLY A 320 -1.93 29.77 -19.68
N LYS A 321 -1.93 29.42 -18.37
CA LYS A 321 -1.58 30.36 -17.28
C LYS A 321 -0.33 29.95 -16.48
N GLY A 322 0.14 28.72 -16.67
CA GLY A 322 1.29 28.18 -15.95
C GLY A 322 0.92 27.18 -14.86
N THR A 323 1.92 26.81 -14.06
CA THR A 323 1.79 25.80 -13.01
C THR A 323 2.47 26.29 -11.73
N ILE A 324 1.87 25.93 -10.60
CA ILE A 324 2.43 26.07 -9.26
C ILE A 324 2.61 24.65 -8.71
N VAL A 325 3.83 24.32 -8.34
CA VAL A 325 4.14 23.06 -7.66
C VAL A 325 4.69 23.40 -6.28
N LYS A 326 4.02 22.91 -5.24
CA LYS A 326 4.44 23.07 -3.85
C LYS A 326 4.91 21.73 -3.31
N ALA A 327 6.15 21.66 -2.86
CA ALA A 327 6.69 20.53 -2.12
C ALA A 327 6.65 20.86 -0.62
N ILE A 328 6.00 20.02 0.15
CA ILE A 328 5.96 20.07 1.62
C ILE A 328 6.96 19.04 2.11
N LEU A 329 7.90 19.47 2.94
CA LEU A 329 8.95 18.64 3.52
C LEU A 329 8.93 18.82 5.04
N ASN A 330 8.50 17.76 5.74
CA ASN A 330 8.44 17.72 7.20
C ASN A 330 9.71 16.98 7.68
N GLY A 331 10.46 17.63 8.53
CA GLY A 331 11.76 17.13 8.98
C GLY A 331 11.68 16.16 10.15
#